data_781599dcf7926b096a9dac4021727ff8
#
_entry.id   781599dcf7926b096a9dac4021727ff8
#
_cell.length_a   1.000
_cell.length_b   1.000
_cell.length_c   1.000
_cell.angle_alpha   90.00
_cell.angle_beta   90.00
_cell.angle_gamma   90.00
#
_symmetry.space_group_name_H-M   'P 1'
#
loop_
_entity.id
_entity.type
_entity.pdbx_description
1 polymer ?
#
loop_
_entity_poly.entity_id
_entity_poly.type
_entity_poly.pdbx_seq_one_letter_code
_entity_poly.pdbx_strand_id
1 'polypeptide(L)'
;NEIGELLLSSTMGNMQTENPDSKVIRPQPGICVKTLSEPDKQKVFVNICQSNSVPPPPELSREELVELLQSEDPSGYRVPMSLGEPHTEIDNSSQGCTAYDVVINQEFFQRCQKDPLFQQFVILVSLEGLENKYSLELSRDWKVLKNRKFLGSVNEQNIRTKSRPVIQELQPQPEFTLLVEPPAGDHEYLIAEIKLPGVPSSRSLVLDVGEDRLVLTARPSLFHLDIFHPFLIDQENSVAQYNKSTEVQNTHMYIYTAQNDGC
;
A
#
# COMPACT_ATOMS: atom_id res chain seq x y z
N ASN A 1 50.52 44.44 -8.04
CA ASN A 1 49.19 44.24 -8.62
C ASN A 1 48.94 42.74 -8.67
N GLU A 2 48.56 42.20 -7.55
CA GLU A 2 48.23 40.80 -7.42
C GLU A 2 46.72 40.68 -7.37
N ILE A 3 46.18 40.04 -8.39
CA ILE A 3 44.77 39.66 -8.46
C ILE A 3 44.71 38.26 -7.84
N GLY A 4 44.20 38.18 -6.60
CA GLY A 4 43.96 36.93 -5.93
C GLY A 4 42.79 36.19 -6.57
N GLU A 5 43.07 35.02 -7.17
CA GLU A 5 42.07 34.07 -7.60
C GLU A 5 41.34 33.45 -6.37
N LEU A 6 40.10 33.84 -6.22
CA LEU A 6 39.16 33.13 -5.30
C LEU A 6 38.74 31.82 -5.95
N LEU A 7 39.39 30.74 -5.56
CA LEU A 7 38.91 29.38 -5.83
C LEU A 7 37.64 29.15 -4.99
N LEU A 8 36.50 29.35 -5.63
CA LEU A 8 35.23 28.83 -5.14
C LEU A 8 35.21 27.29 -5.37
N SER A 9 35.68 26.58 -4.37
CA SER A 9 35.39 25.14 -4.30
C SER A 9 33.90 24.95 -4.02
N SER A 10 33.13 24.78 -5.08
CA SER A 10 31.77 24.30 -4.98
C SER A 10 31.80 22.85 -4.50
N THR A 11 31.73 22.67 -3.20
CA THR A 11 31.29 21.41 -2.61
C THR A 11 29.81 21.24 -3.01
N MET A 12 29.59 20.62 -4.13
CA MET A 12 28.25 20.04 -4.41
C MET A 12 28.06 18.93 -3.40
N GLY A 13 27.59 19.31 -2.24
CA GLY A 13 26.92 18.38 -1.33
C GLY A 13 25.71 17.84 -2.07
N ASN A 14 25.75 16.54 -2.34
CA ASN A 14 24.63 15.79 -2.83
C ASN A 14 23.50 15.90 -1.78
N MET A 15 22.70 16.95 -1.86
CA MET A 15 21.46 17.04 -1.09
C MET A 15 20.53 16.02 -1.70
N GLN A 16 20.68 14.76 -1.25
CA GLN A 16 19.58 13.83 -1.30
C GLN A 16 18.45 14.49 -0.52
N THR A 17 17.43 14.93 -1.22
CA THR A 17 16.17 15.34 -0.62
C THR A 17 15.62 14.07 0.03
N GLU A 18 15.93 13.90 1.32
CA GLU A 18 15.32 12.84 2.14
C GLU A 18 13.82 13.07 2.09
N ASN A 19 13.13 12.19 1.39
CA ASN A 19 11.69 12.17 1.41
C ASN A 19 11.28 11.85 2.87
N PRO A 20 10.61 12.77 3.61
CA PRO A 20 10.37 12.60 5.04
C PRO A 20 9.56 11.35 5.36
N ASP A 21 8.97 10.71 4.33
CA ASP A 21 8.15 9.51 4.44
C ASP A 21 8.90 8.22 4.11
N SER A 22 10.21 8.26 3.90
CA SER A 22 11.04 7.08 3.62
C SER A 22 12.31 7.06 4.48
N LYS A 23 12.72 5.86 4.89
CA LYS A 23 13.94 5.62 5.65
C LYS A 23 14.80 4.58 4.95
N VAL A 24 16.08 4.89 4.79
CA VAL A 24 17.05 3.90 4.33
C VAL A 24 17.38 2.97 5.50
N ILE A 25 17.28 1.68 5.29
CA ILE A 25 17.65 0.66 6.26
C ILE A 25 18.67 -0.29 5.68
N ARG A 26 19.55 -0.81 6.52
CA ARG A 26 20.41 -1.95 6.21
C ARG A 26 19.89 -3.16 6.98
N PRO A 27 19.18 -4.08 6.30
CA PRO A 27 18.56 -5.22 6.97
C PRO A 27 19.61 -6.22 7.49
N GLN A 28 19.24 -6.99 8.50
CA GLN A 28 20.09 -8.05 9.02
C GLN A 28 19.71 -9.39 8.35
N PRO A 29 20.68 -10.18 7.88
CA PRO A 29 20.42 -11.51 7.34
C PRO A 29 19.69 -12.42 8.33
N GLY A 30 18.70 -13.14 7.84
CA GLY A 30 17.90 -14.07 8.61
C GLY A 30 18.00 -15.52 8.12
N ILE A 31 17.23 -15.88 7.10
CA ILE A 31 17.27 -17.18 6.42
C ILE A 31 17.32 -16.97 4.93
N CYS A 32 17.97 -17.93 4.23
CA CYS A 32 18.00 -17.96 2.78
C CYS A 32 17.21 -19.18 2.29
N VAL A 33 16.23 -18.94 1.46
CA VAL A 33 15.35 -19.95 0.86
C VAL A 33 15.73 -20.15 -0.60
N LYS A 34 15.88 -21.39 -1.04
CA LYS A 34 16.11 -21.74 -2.44
C LYS A 34 14.81 -22.30 -3.03
N THR A 35 14.41 -21.79 -4.17
CA THR A 35 13.29 -22.28 -4.98
C THR A 35 13.61 -22.21 -6.47
N LEU A 36 12.63 -22.42 -7.32
CA LEU A 36 12.75 -22.35 -8.78
C LEU A 36 11.67 -21.39 -9.32
N SER A 37 11.99 -20.64 -10.36
CA SER A 37 10.98 -19.93 -11.15
C SER A 37 10.27 -20.87 -12.12
N GLU A 38 9.01 -20.60 -12.39
CA GLU A 38 8.22 -21.31 -13.39
C GLU A 38 8.02 -20.40 -14.64
N PRO A 39 7.96 -20.91 -15.86
CA PRO A 39 8.19 -22.31 -16.24
C PRO A 39 9.67 -22.70 -16.42
N ASP A 40 10.58 -21.71 -16.43
CA ASP A 40 11.98 -21.86 -16.87
C ASP A 40 12.86 -22.67 -15.91
N LYS A 41 12.36 -23.02 -14.73
CA LYS A 41 13.07 -23.78 -13.70
C LYS A 41 14.44 -23.17 -13.30
N GLN A 42 14.58 -21.85 -13.44
CA GLN A 42 15.79 -21.17 -13.00
C GLN A 42 15.86 -21.12 -11.48
N LYS A 43 17.06 -21.18 -10.94
CA LYS A 43 17.27 -21.10 -9.50
C LYS A 43 16.99 -19.69 -8.99
N VAL A 44 16.12 -19.60 -8.00
CA VAL A 44 15.78 -18.37 -7.29
C VAL A 44 16.13 -18.53 -5.82
N PHE A 45 16.73 -17.51 -5.25
CA PHE A 45 17.00 -17.42 -3.81
C PHE A 45 16.21 -16.28 -3.20
N VAL A 46 15.59 -16.53 -2.06
CA VAL A 46 14.86 -15.52 -1.31
C VAL A 46 15.57 -15.34 0.04
N ASN A 47 16.16 -14.18 0.24
CA ASN A 47 16.80 -13.78 1.46
C ASN A 47 15.77 -13.14 2.37
N ILE A 48 15.28 -13.84 3.39
CA ILE A 48 14.37 -13.28 4.38
C ILE A 48 15.21 -12.66 5.48
N CYS A 49 15.18 -11.33 5.53
CA CYS A 49 15.95 -10.48 6.43
C CYS A 49 15.05 -9.88 7.50
N GLN A 50 15.66 -9.29 8.50
CA GLN A 50 14.95 -8.69 9.63
C GLN A 50 15.39 -7.24 9.88
N SER A 51 14.44 -6.41 10.32
CA SER A 51 14.71 -5.04 10.75
C SER A 51 13.64 -4.54 11.74
N ASN A 52 14.07 -3.80 12.76
CA ASN A 52 13.14 -3.11 13.67
C ASN A 52 12.42 -1.92 13.02
N SER A 53 12.86 -1.51 11.85
CA SER A 53 12.24 -0.41 11.13
C SER A 53 11.01 -0.84 10.32
N VAL A 54 10.81 -2.14 10.11
CA VAL A 54 9.58 -2.69 9.53
C VAL A 54 8.58 -2.91 10.66
N PRO A 55 7.34 -2.43 10.56
CA PRO A 55 6.35 -2.62 11.61
C PRO A 55 6.01 -4.11 11.80
N PRO A 56 5.67 -4.53 13.02
CA PRO A 56 5.24 -5.90 13.27
C PRO A 56 3.87 -6.15 12.61
N PRO A 57 3.57 -7.38 12.18
CA PRO A 57 2.23 -7.76 11.82
C PRO A 57 1.31 -7.77 13.06
N PRO A 58 -0.02 -7.78 12.89
CA PRO A 58 -0.95 -8.03 13.98
C PRO A 58 -0.60 -9.30 14.76
N GLU A 59 -0.85 -9.33 16.05
CA GLU A 59 -0.64 -10.54 16.84
C GLU A 59 -1.54 -11.67 16.32
N LEU A 60 -0.98 -12.85 16.21
CA LEU A 60 -1.65 -14.05 15.74
C LEU A 60 -1.20 -15.22 16.59
N SER A 61 -2.13 -15.91 17.24
CA SER A 61 -1.84 -17.14 17.96
C SER A 61 -1.53 -18.29 16.97
N ARG A 62 -1.02 -19.41 17.50
CA ARG A 62 -0.77 -20.57 16.66
C ARG A 62 -2.07 -21.18 16.13
N GLU A 63 -3.11 -21.19 16.95
CA GLU A 63 -4.44 -21.68 16.65
C GLU A 63 -5.08 -20.85 15.53
N GLU A 64 -5.05 -19.52 15.64
CA GLU A 64 -5.55 -18.60 14.63
C GLU A 64 -4.77 -18.72 13.30
N LEU A 65 -3.45 -18.98 13.37
CA LEU A 65 -2.66 -19.25 12.15
C LEU A 65 -3.12 -20.53 11.44
N VAL A 66 -3.43 -21.59 12.19
CA VAL A 66 -3.97 -22.84 11.62
C VAL A 66 -5.32 -22.58 10.94
N GLU A 67 -6.21 -21.84 11.58
CA GLU A 67 -7.51 -21.45 11.01
C GLU A 67 -7.34 -20.61 9.75
N LEU A 68 -6.41 -19.64 9.78
CA LEU A 68 -6.08 -18.80 8.62
C LEU A 68 -5.59 -19.63 7.42
N LEU A 69 -4.70 -20.60 7.67
CA LEU A 69 -4.19 -21.48 6.62
C LEU A 69 -5.22 -22.46 6.06
N GLN A 70 -6.30 -22.72 6.78
CA GLN A 70 -7.43 -23.57 6.38
C GLN A 70 -8.58 -22.77 5.78
N SER A 71 -8.58 -21.45 5.92
CA SER A 71 -9.64 -20.59 5.38
C SER A 71 -9.58 -20.51 3.86
N GLU A 72 -10.74 -20.39 3.23
CA GLU A 72 -10.83 -20.18 1.77
C GLU A 72 -10.34 -18.79 1.34
N ASP A 73 -10.32 -17.82 2.27
CA ASP A 73 -9.84 -16.46 2.04
C ASP A 73 -8.81 -16.04 3.11
N PRO A 74 -7.52 -16.33 2.91
CA PRO A 74 -6.45 -15.90 3.81
C PRO A 74 -6.09 -14.40 3.68
N SER A 75 -6.76 -13.64 2.81
CA SER A 75 -6.40 -12.24 2.49
C SER A 75 -6.59 -11.26 3.66
N GLY A 76 -7.31 -11.67 4.72
CA GLY A 76 -7.56 -10.86 5.91
C GLY A 76 -6.33 -10.60 6.79
N TYR A 77 -5.26 -11.38 6.67
CA TYR A 77 -4.05 -11.21 7.46
C TYR A 77 -2.86 -10.81 6.59
N ARG A 78 -2.28 -9.66 6.88
CA ARG A 78 -1.15 -9.11 6.12
C ARG A 78 0.10 -9.00 6.99
N VAL A 79 1.22 -9.47 6.45
CA VAL A 79 2.54 -9.30 7.04
C VAL A 79 3.22 -8.10 6.38
N PRO A 80 3.49 -7.02 7.14
CA PRO A 80 4.28 -5.91 6.62
C PRO A 80 5.67 -6.39 6.20
N MET A 81 6.08 -6.10 4.95
CA MET A 81 7.38 -6.48 4.43
C MET A 81 7.89 -5.49 3.40
N SER A 82 9.21 -5.37 3.29
CA SER A 82 9.87 -4.67 2.20
C SER A 82 10.43 -5.67 1.23
N LEU A 83 10.06 -5.54 -0.05
CA LEU A 83 10.53 -6.39 -1.14
C LEU A 83 11.58 -5.62 -1.93
N GLY A 84 12.84 -6.04 -1.82
CA GLY A 84 13.98 -5.47 -2.54
C GLY A 84 13.97 -5.81 -4.02
N GLU A 85 14.71 -5.05 -4.83
CA GLU A 85 14.88 -5.34 -6.26
C GLU A 85 15.67 -6.63 -6.47
N PRO A 86 15.36 -7.38 -7.54
CA PRO A 86 16.11 -8.60 -7.87
C PRO A 86 17.57 -8.28 -8.21
N HIS A 87 18.46 -9.13 -7.76
CA HIS A 87 19.87 -9.05 -8.12
C HIS A 87 20.41 -10.40 -8.61
N THR A 88 21.37 -10.32 -9.53
CA THR A 88 22.00 -11.51 -10.10
C THR A 88 23.16 -11.95 -9.24
N GLU A 89 23.18 -13.22 -8.87
CA GLU A 89 24.20 -13.82 -8.04
C GLU A 89 24.77 -15.11 -8.70
N ILE A 90 25.83 -15.62 -8.13
CA ILE A 90 26.42 -16.89 -8.55
C ILE A 90 26.25 -17.91 -7.41
N ASP A 91 25.68 -19.05 -7.76
CA ASP A 91 25.51 -20.14 -6.80
C ASP A 91 26.82 -20.95 -6.58
N ASN A 92 26.79 -21.91 -5.65
CA ASN A 92 27.95 -22.75 -5.33
C ASN A 92 28.41 -23.65 -6.52
N SER A 93 27.60 -23.74 -7.58
CA SER A 93 27.91 -24.48 -8.79
C SER A 93 28.42 -23.57 -9.91
N SER A 94 28.80 -22.33 -9.59
CA SER A 94 29.19 -21.27 -10.55
C SER A 94 28.14 -20.98 -11.61
N GLN A 95 26.88 -21.22 -11.29
CA GLN A 95 25.71 -20.92 -12.14
C GLN A 95 25.07 -19.61 -11.73
N GLY A 96 24.71 -18.80 -12.73
CA GLY A 96 23.93 -17.60 -12.49
C GLY A 96 22.56 -17.93 -11.88
N CYS A 97 22.12 -17.11 -10.94
CA CYS A 97 20.82 -17.23 -10.29
C CYS A 97 20.30 -15.86 -9.90
N THR A 98 19.01 -15.75 -9.65
CA THR A 98 18.38 -14.51 -9.17
C THR A 98 18.17 -14.60 -7.67
N ALA A 99 18.48 -13.53 -6.95
CA ALA A 99 18.18 -13.39 -5.53
C ALA A 99 17.24 -12.21 -5.28
N TYR A 100 16.35 -12.38 -4.34
CA TYR A 100 15.41 -11.36 -3.85
C TYR A 100 15.57 -11.18 -2.35
N ASP A 101 15.53 -9.94 -1.90
CA ASP A 101 15.61 -9.62 -0.48
C ASP A 101 14.24 -9.22 0.05
N VAL A 102 13.78 -9.94 1.05
CA VAL A 102 12.52 -9.68 1.77
C VAL A 102 12.85 -9.27 3.19
N VAL A 103 12.42 -8.11 3.63
CA VAL A 103 12.68 -7.63 5.00
C VAL A 103 11.39 -7.59 5.78
N ILE A 104 11.37 -8.25 6.93
CA ILE A 104 10.25 -8.30 7.87
C ILE A 104 10.65 -7.74 9.24
N ASN A 105 9.67 -7.55 10.11
CA ASN A 105 9.92 -7.14 11.49
C ASN A 105 10.82 -8.14 12.24
N GLN A 106 11.74 -7.63 13.06
CA GLN A 106 12.71 -8.45 13.78
C GLN A 106 12.06 -9.37 14.82
N GLU A 107 11.11 -8.90 15.61
CA GLU A 107 10.45 -9.70 16.62
C GLU A 107 9.60 -10.81 15.99
N PHE A 108 8.90 -10.47 14.93
CA PHE A 108 8.14 -11.46 14.16
C PHE A 108 9.06 -12.51 13.54
N PHE A 109 10.22 -12.12 13.00
CA PHE A 109 11.22 -13.04 12.47
C PHE A 109 11.73 -14.01 13.56
N GLN A 110 12.02 -13.51 14.76
CA GLN A 110 12.44 -14.36 15.89
C GLN A 110 11.37 -15.37 16.28
N ARG A 111 10.11 -15.00 16.21
CA ARG A 111 8.98 -15.92 16.42
C ARG A 111 8.94 -17.00 15.33
N CYS A 112 9.11 -16.62 14.07
CA CYS A 112 9.19 -17.56 12.94
C CYS A 112 10.35 -18.56 13.08
N GLN A 113 11.47 -18.14 13.67
CA GLN A 113 12.59 -19.06 13.93
C GLN A 113 12.29 -20.11 15.00
N LYS A 114 11.44 -19.80 15.97
CA LYS A 114 11.10 -20.69 17.09
C LYS A 114 9.98 -21.68 16.74
N ASP A 115 9.09 -21.32 15.82
CA ASP A 115 7.94 -22.13 15.44
C ASP A 115 7.99 -22.46 13.93
N PRO A 116 8.15 -23.74 13.55
CA PRO A 116 8.20 -24.17 12.16
C PRO A 116 6.97 -23.79 11.34
N LEU A 117 5.77 -23.70 11.96
CA LEU A 117 4.55 -23.31 11.28
C LEU A 117 4.60 -21.83 10.86
N PHE A 118 5.03 -20.96 11.75
CA PHE A 118 5.25 -19.54 11.46
C PHE A 118 6.37 -19.35 10.43
N GLN A 119 7.43 -20.16 10.48
CA GLN A 119 8.50 -20.13 9.49
C GLN A 119 7.96 -20.50 8.09
N GLN A 120 7.18 -21.57 7.99
CA GLN A 120 6.57 -21.96 6.72
C GLN A 120 5.63 -20.88 6.21
N PHE A 121 4.81 -20.31 7.08
CA PHE A 121 3.89 -19.23 6.75
C PHE A 121 4.62 -18.01 6.19
N VAL A 122 5.67 -17.51 6.87
CA VAL A 122 6.40 -16.33 6.41
C VAL A 122 7.12 -16.57 5.07
N ILE A 123 7.58 -17.79 4.82
CA ILE A 123 8.16 -18.15 3.52
C ILE A 123 7.09 -18.07 2.43
N LEU A 124 5.91 -18.65 2.66
CA LEU A 124 4.82 -18.65 1.67
C LEU A 124 4.35 -17.23 1.33
N VAL A 125 4.10 -16.38 2.35
CA VAL A 125 3.68 -14.99 2.08
C VAL A 125 4.78 -14.15 1.46
N SER A 126 6.06 -14.48 1.70
CA SER A 126 7.20 -13.84 1.03
C SER A 126 7.26 -14.20 -0.45
N LEU A 127 7.04 -15.47 -0.80
CA LEU A 127 6.97 -15.92 -2.18
C LEU A 127 5.80 -15.26 -2.91
N GLU A 128 4.61 -15.25 -2.32
CA GLU A 128 3.42 -14.61 -2.87
C GLU A 128 3.62 -13.10 -3.08
N GLY A 129 4.22 -12.41 -2.12
CA GLY A 129 4.54 -10.99 -2.25
C GLY A 129 5.49 -10.70 -3.42
N LEU A 130 6.50 -11.57 -3.66
CA LEU A 130 7.41 -11.46 -4.79
C LEU A 130 6.71 -11.77 -6.12
N GLU A 131 5.87 -12.80 -6.17
CA GLU A 131 5.07 -13.15 -7.34
C GLU A 131 4.18 -11.99 -7.76
N ASN A 132 3.49 -11.38 -6.80
CA ASN A 132 2.61 -10.23 -7.05
C ASN A 132 3.38 -8.98 -7.50
N LYS A 133 4.54 -8.69 -6.89
CA LYS A 133 5.33 -7.50 -7.22
C LYS A 133 6.01 -7.60 -8.58
N TYR A 134 6.56 -8.77 -8.91
CA TYR A 134 7.42 -8.97 -10.07
C TYR A 134 6.77 -9.77 -11.20
N SER A 135 5.48 -10.14 -11.05
CA SER A 135 4.70 -10.90 -12.05
C SER A 135 5.41 -12.19 -12.47
N LEU A 136 5.87 -12.96 -11.51
CA LEU A 136 6.56 -14.23 -11.69
C LEU A 136 5.87 -15.35 -10.92
N GLU A 137 6.14 -16.59 -11.28
CA GLU A 137 5.69 -17.77 -10.55
C GLU A 137 6.88 -18.46 -9.88
N LEU A 138 6.72 -18.82 -8.60
CA LEU A 138 7.72 -19.51 -7.80
C LEU A 138 7.22 -20.89 -7.35
N SER A 139 8.06 -21.89 -7.52
CA SER A 139 7.74 -23.24 -7.07
C SER A 139 7.54 -23.30 -5.55
N ARG A 140 6.51 -24.03 -5.12
CA ARG A 140 6.26 -24.29 -3.70
C ARG A 140 7.17 -25.41 -3.14
N ASP A 141 7.98 -26.07 -3.98
CA ASP A 141 9.06 -26.97 -3.54
C ASP A 141 10.33 -26.15 -3.25
N TRP A 142 10.37 -25.58 -2.06
CA TRP A 142 11.46 -24.74 -1.59
C TRP A 142 12.27 -25.41 -0.48
N LYS A 143 13.51 -24.96 -0.28
CA LYS A 143 14.42 -25.45 0.77
C LYS A 143 15.08 -24.29 1.51
N VAL A 144 15.02 -24.31 2.84
CA VAL A 144 15.83 -23.41 3.66
C VAL A 144 17.27 -23.88 3.70
N LEU A 145 18.20 -22.98 3.40
CA LEU A 145 19.64 -23.30 3.41
C LEU A 145 20.15 -23.32 4.87
N LYS A 146 20.69 -24.47 5.29
CA LYS A 146 21.16 -24.65 6.68
C LYS A 146 22.41 -23.84 7.00
N ASN A 147 23.32 -23.71 6.04
CA ASN A 147 24.67 -23.14 6.23
C ASN A 147 24.82 -21.73 5.64
N ARG A 148 23.74 -21.14 5.14
CA ARG A 148 23.77 -19.81 4.52
C ARG A 148 22.54 -19.03 4.91
N LYS A 149 22.74 -17.85 5.50
CA LYS A 149 21.65 -16.96 5.90
C LYS A 149 21.28 -15.93 4.85
N PHE A 150 22.16 -15.72 3.85
CA PHE A 150 22.01 -14.72 2.80
C PHE A 150 22.84 -15.10 1.58
N LEU A 151 22.34 -14.87 0.38
CA LEU A 151 23.08 -15.00 -0.87
C LEU A 151 23.29 -13.62 -1.48
N GLY A 152 24.54 -13.27 -1.78
CA GLY A 152 24.94 -11.97 -2.31
C GLY A 152 25.41 -11.01 -1.22
N SER A 153 25.35 -9.71 -1.52
CA SER A 153 25.67 -8.61 -0.61
C SER A 153 24.40 -7.99 -0.07
N VAL A 154 24.38 -7.70 1.24
CA VAL A 154 23.25 -7.03 1.88
C VAL A 154 23.18 -5.60 1.38
N ASN A 155 22.14 -5.29 0.60
CA ASN A 155 21.87 -3.97 0.07
C ASN A 155 21.00 -3.15 1.03
N GLU A 156 21.19 -1.84 1.00
CA GLU A 156 20.29 -0.91 1.66
C GLU A 156 18.94 -0.89 0.95
N GLN A 157 17.86 -0.79 1.72
CA GLN A 157 16.52 -0.69 1.20
C GLN A 157 15.85 0.56 1.71
N ASN A 158 15.08 1.21 0.85
CA ASN A 158 14.21 2.31 1.23
C ASN A 158 12.86 1.76 1.67
N ILE A 159 12.55 1.90 2.96
CA ILE A 159 11.23 1.59 3.47
C ILE A 159 10.44 2.87 3.70
N ARG A 160 9.14 2.83 3.44
CA ARG A 160 8.23 3.91 3.80
C ARG A 160 8.04 3.89 5.31
N THR A 161 8.42 4.97 6.00
CA THR A 161 8.29 5.09 7.46
C THR A 161 6.87 5.45 7.89
N LYS A 162 6.14 6.15 7.04
CA LYS A 162 4.70 6.23 7.17
C LYS A 162 4.12 5.06 6.40
N SER A 163 3.85 3.95 7.10
CA SER A 163 2.71 3.15 6.72
C SER A 163 1.55 4.15 6.61
N ARG A 164 1.00 4.37 5.42
CA ARG A 164 -0.43 4.70 5.42
C ARG A 164 -1.00 3.65 6.33
N PRO A 165 -1.66 4.03 7.45
CA PRO A 165 -2.34 3.02 8.22
C PRO A 165 -3.25 2.31 7.23
N VAL A 166 -2.90 1.07 6.86
CA VAL A 166 -3.82 0.12 6.29
C VAL A 166 -4.48 -0.55 7.49
N ILE A 167 -4.91 0.26 8.45
CA ILE A 167 -6.16 0.19 9.09
C ILE A 167 -7.01 1.10 8.20
N GLN A 168 -7.47 0.63 7.09
CA GLN A 168 -8.88 0.66 6.90
C GLN A 168 -9.42 -0.21 8.06
N GLU A 169 -9.58 0.35 9.28
CA GLU A 169 -10.90 0.24 9.89
C GLU A 169 -11.82 0.40 8.69
N LEU A 170 -12.66 -0.57 8.45
CA LEU A 170 -13.83 -0.40 7.62
C LEU A 170 -14.56 0.78 8.28
N GLN A 171 -14.16 1.99 7.90
CA GLN A 171 -14.91 3.18 8.27
C GLN A 171 -16.25 2.87 7.65
N PRO A 172 -17.30 2.77 8.42
CA PRO A 172 -18.59 2.44 7.87
C PRO A 172 -18.83 3.43 6.73
N GLN A 173 -19.04 2.89 5.53
CA GLN A 173 -19.48 3.74 4.43
C GLN A 173 -20.79 4.35 4.87
N PRO A 174 -20.94 5.67 4.82
CA PRO A 174 -22.20 6.30 5.15
C PRO A 174 -23.25 5.84 4.13
N GLU A 175 -24.48 5.68 4.58
CA GLU A 175 -25.59 5.50 3.66
C GLU A 175 -25.68 6.73 2.77
N PHE A 176 -25.76 6.55 1.47
CA PHE A 176 -25.91 7.63 0.53
C PHE A 176 -26.90 7.29 -0.59
N THR A 177 -27.48 8.32 -1.17
CA THR A 177 -28.38 8.24 -2.33
C THR A 177 -27.94 9.27 -3.35
N LEU A 178 -27.87 8.86 -4.62
CA LEU A 178 -27.66 9.76 -5.75
C LEU A 178 -28.97 9.92 -6.50
N LEU A 179 -29.42 11.15 -6.67
CA LEU A 179 -30.64 11.53 -7.36
C LEU A 179 -30.28 12.43 -8.54
N VAL A 180 -30.97 12.29 -9.66
CA VAL A 180 -30.86 13.21 -10.80
C VAL A 180 -32.13 14.02 -10.94
N GLU A 181 -31.99 15.30 -11.20
CA GLU A 181 -33.11 16.21 -11.45
C GLU A 181 -32.88 16.98 -12.78
N PRO A 182 -33.97 17.05 -13.60
CA PRO A 182 -35.23 16.35 -13.48
C PRO A 182 -35.06 14.81 -13.67
N PRO A 183 -35.93 13.95 -13.14
CA PRO A 183 -35.79 12.49 -13.19
C PRO A 183 -35.99 11.91 -14.60
N ALA A 184 -36.47 12.72 -15.53
CA ALA A 184 -36.65 12.34 -16.94
C ALA A 184 -36.32 13.54 -17.85
N GLY A 185 -35.69 13.27 -18.98
CA GLY A 185 -35.22 14.27 -19.91
C GLY A 185 -33.75 14.63 -19.70
N ASP A 186 -33.38 15.88 -20.04
CA ASP A 186 -32.03 16.35 -19.84
C ASP A 186 -31.80 16.65 -18.35
N HIS A 187 -30.90 15.91 -17.74
CA HIS A 187 -30.58 16.05 -16.33
C HIS A 187 -29.71 17.30 -16.12
N GLU A 188 -30.15 18.18 -15.23
CA GLU A 188 -29.44 19.44 -14.91
C GLU A 188 -28.61 19.32 -13.63
N TYR A 189 -29.06 18.45 -12.69
CA TYR A 189 -28.44 18.31 -11.37
C TYR A 189 -28.25 16.86 -11.00
N LEU A 190 -27.11 16.58 -10.36
CA LEU A 190 -26.87 15.39 -9.57
C LEU A 190 -26.88 15.81 -8.10
N ILE A 191 -27.75 15.17 -7.32
CA ILE A 191 -27.88 15.44 -5.88
C ILE A 191 -27.36 14.23 -5.11
N ALA A 192 -26.35 14.43 -4.27
CA ALA A 192 -25.88 13.41 -3.35
C ALA A 192 -26.40 13.71 -1.94
N GLU A 193 -27.24 12.83 -1.41
CA GLU A 193 -27.67 12.83 -0.01
C GLU A 193 -26.87 11.80 0.77
N ILE A 194 -26.12 12.24 1.80
CA ILE A 194 -25.22 11.38 2.55
C ILE A 194 -25.57 11.47 4.03
N LYS A 195 -25.94 10.35 4.66
CA LYS A 195 -26.26 10.28 6.08
C LYS A 195 -24.97 10.14 6.91
N LEU A 196 -24.78 11.05 7.85
CA LEU A 196 -23.56 11.18 8.66
C LEU A 196 -23.87 11.18 10.15
N PRO A 197 -24.42 10.09 10.71
CA PRO A 197 -24.79 10.03 12.11
C PRO A 197 -23.58 10.26 13.03
N GLY A 198 -23.77 11.09 14.05
CA GLY A 198 -22.73 11.40 15.03
C GLY A 198 -21.68 12.42 14.58
N VAL A 199 -21.80 13.03 13.40
CA VAL A 199 -20.91 14.12 12.98
C VAL A 199 -21.32 15.42 13.67
N PRO A 200 -20.45 16.03 14.50
CA PRO A 200 -20.85 17.15 15.36
C PRO A 200 -21.03 18.47 14.59
N SER A 201 -20.37 18.63 13.44
CA SER A 201 -20.33 19.91 12.72
C SER A 201 -19.83 19.75 11.30
N SER A 202 -20.25 20.65 10.40
CA SER A 202 -19.70 20.75 9.02
C SER A 202 -18.17 21.00 8.99
N ARG A 203 -17.61 21.59 10.06
CA ARG A 203 -16.15 21.78 10.16
C ARG A 203 -15.37 20.48 10.30
N SER A 204 -16.05 19.39 10.67
CA SER A 204 -15.48 18.04 10.75
C SER A 204 -15.50 17.33 9.40
N LEU A 205 -16.11 17.91 8.38
CA LEU A 205 -16.26 17.35 7.04
C LEU A 205 -15.25 17.97 6.09
N VAL A 206 -14.66 17.14 5.26
CA VAL A 206 -13.90 17.52 4.08
C VAL A 206 -14.60 16.87 2.89
N LEU A 207 -15.09 17.68 1.96
CA LEU A 207 -15.76 17.24 0.76
C LEU A 207 -14.99 17.77 -0.44
N ASP A 208 -14.58 16.86 -1.28
CA ASP A 208 -13.95 17.14 -2.58
C ASP A 208 -14.88 16.65 -3.68
N VAL A 209 -15.26 17.55 -4.57
CA VAL A 209 -16.07 17.24 -5.77
C VAL A 209 -15.17 17.33 -6.99
N GLY A 210 -14.96 16.21 -7.65
CA GLY A 210 -14.27 16.12 -8.94
C GLY A 210 -15.24 16.19 -10.12
N GLU A 211 -14.74 16.16 -11.34
CA GLU A 211 -15.58 16.14 -12.54
C GLU A 211 -16.51 14.91 -12.61
N ASP A 212 -16.03 13.76 -12.15
CA ASP A 212 -16.74 12.47 -12.18
C ASP A 212 -16.67 11.70 -10.84
N ARG A 213 -16.20 12.37 -9.77
CA ARG A 213 -15.90 11.74 -8.49
C ARG A 213 -16.30 12.64 -7.30
N LEU A 214 -16.82 12.05 -6.27
CA LEU A 214 -17.11 12.71 -4.99
C LEU A 214 -16.39 11.96 -3.86
N VAL A 215 -15.60 12.70 -3.08
CA VAL A 215 -14.90 12.17 -1.90
C VAL A 215 -15.31 12.95 -0.68
N LEU A 216 -15.84 12.26 0.33
CA LEU A 216 -16.22 12.85 1.61
C LEU A 216 -15.48 12.14 2.74
N THR A 217 -14.89 12.92 3.65
CA THR A 217 -14.23 12.43 4.86
C THR A 217 -14.74 13.17 6.08
N ALA A 218 -15.17 12.44 7.09
CA ALA A 218 -15.57 12.98 8.38
C ALA A 218 -14.47 12.76 9.43
N ARG A 219 -14.10 13.82 10.18
CA ARG A 219 -13.08 13.75 11.25
C ARG A 219 -13.75 13.82 12.64
N PRO A 220 -13.26 13.09 13.65
CA PRO A 220 -12.18 12.12 13.58
C PRO A 220 -12.69 10.80 12.98
N SER A 221 -12.20 10.42 11.82
CA SER A 221 -12.32 9.12 11.15
C SER A 221 -13.66 8.35 11.27
N LEU A 222 -14.80 9.08 11.32
CA LEU A 222 -16.12 8.48 11.50
C LEU A 222 -16.63 7.86 10.19
N PHE A 223 -16.38 8.53 9.05
CA PHE A 223 -16.84 8.09 7.73
C PHE A 223 -15.83 8.45 6.65
N HIS A 224 -15.76 7.58 5.64
CA HIS A 224 -15.08 7.85 4.37
C HIS A 224 -15.96 7.35 3.24
N LEU A 225 -16.29 8.22 2.28
CA LEU A 225 -17.04 7.92 1.08
C LEU A 225 -16.20 8.34 -0.11
N ASP A 226 -16.05 7.46 -1.08
CA ASP A 226 -15.34 7.70 -2.33
C ASP A 226 -16.14 7.03 -3.45
N ILE A 227 -16.84 7.83 -4.26
CA ILE A 227 -17.75 7.36 -5.29
C ILE A 227 -17.51 8.04 -6.62
N PHE A 228 -17.68 7.28 -7.70
CA PHE A 228 -17.72 7.77 -9.05
C PHE A 228 -19.17 7.88 -9.52
N HIS A 229 -19.45 8.88 -10.34
CA HIS A 229 -20.76 9.09 -10.95
C HIS A 229 -20.62 9.25 -12.48
N PRO A 230 -21.67 8.90 -13.25
CA PRO A 230 -21.59 8.84 -14.70
C PRO A 230 -21.74 10.21 -15.42
N PHE A 231 -21.77 11.29 -14.65
CA PHE A 231 -22.00 12.65 -15.17
C PHE A 231 -20.74 13.49 -15.03
N LEU A 232 -20.51 14.42 -15.93
CA LEU A 232 -19.48 15.45 -15.79
C LEU A 232 -20.06 16.63 -15.00
N ILE A 233 -19.42 16.99 -13.92
CA ILE A 233 -19.91 17.98 -12.94
C ILE A 233 -19.16 19.29 -13.08
N ASP A 234 -19.91 20.39 -13.05
CA ASP A 234 -19.39 21.73 -12.88
C ASP A 234 -19.07 21.95 -11.39
N GLN A 235 -17.80 21.84 -11.04
CA GLN A 235 -17.31 21.93 -9.66
C GLN A 235 -17.49 23.34 -9.08
N GLU A 236 -17.36 24.39 -9.92
CA GLU A 236 -17.37 25.77 -9.46
C GLU A 236 -18.78 26.23 -9.04
N ASN A 237 -19.80 25.67 -9.66
CA ASN A 237 -21.20 26.00 -9.37
C ASN A 237 -21.85 25.00 -8.41
N SER A 238 -21.16 23.95 -7.99
CA SER A 238 -21.68 22.95 -7.06
C SER A 238 -21.76 23.47 -5.63
N VAL A 239 -22.82 23.11 -4.91
CA VAL A 239 -23.11 23.60 -3.55
C VAL A 239 -23.32 22.42 -2.60
N ALA A 240 -22.65 22.46 -1.46
CA ALA A 240 -22.77 21.45 -0.42
C ALA A 240 -23.29 22.06 0.90
N GLN A 241 -24.27 21.40 1.52
CA GLN A 241 -24.85 21.81 2.78
C GLN A 241 -25.00 20.66 3.76
N TYR A 242 -24.55 20.86 4.99
CA TYR A 242 -24.73 19.91 6.07
C TYR A 242 -25.79 20.37 7.06
N ASN A 243 -26.81 19.54 7.27
CA ASN A 243 -27.84 19.76 8.24
C ASN A 243 -27.57 18.97 9.52
N LYS A 244 -27.14 19.65 10.58
CA LYS A 244 -26.82 19.04 11.86
C LYS A 244 -28.02 18.35 12.55
N SER A 245 -29.25 18.84 12.33
CA SER A 245 -30.43 18.27 13.00
C SER A 245 -30.88 16.97 12.39
N THR A 246 -30.69 16.79 11.07
CA THR A 246 -30.99 15.57 10.33
C THR A 246 -29.76 14.70 10.13
N GLU A 247 -28.59 15.22 10.45
CA GLU A 247 -27.27 14.57 10.23
C GLU A 247 -27.04 14.17 8.76
N VAL A 248 -27.59 14.96 7.83
CA VAL A 248 -27.49 14.71 6.39
C VAL A 248 -26.66 15.79 5.71
N GLN A 249 -25.71 15.36 4.88
CA GLN A 249 -24.99 16.18 3.93
C GLN A 249 -25.70 16.10 2.58
N ASN A 250 -26.16 17.26 2.05
CA ASN A 250 -26.70 17.38 0.71
C ASN A 250 -25.70 18.12 -0.17
N THR A 251 -25.34 17.53 -1.29
CA THR A 251 -24.48 18.14 -2.29
C THR A 251 -25.23 18.23 -3.60
N HIS A 252 -25.50 19.44 -4.06
CA HIS A 252 -26.11 19.74 -5.35
C HIS A 252 -25.01 20.04 -6.36
N MET A 253 -24.89 19.22 -7.37
CA MET A 253 -23.86 19.29 -8.40
C MET A 253 -24.50 19.55 -9.74
N TYR A 254 -24.08 20.62 -10.43
CA TYR A 254 -24.54 20.92 -11.78
C TYR A 254 -23.89 19.96 -12.77
N ILE A 255 -24.70 19.41 -13.67
CA ILE A 255 -24.22 18.52 -14.74
C ILE A 255 -23.90 19.37 -15.97
N TYR A 256 -22.71 19.18 -16.55
CA TYR A 256 -22.41 19.73 -17.86
C TYR A 256 -23.28 19.07 -18.91
N THR A 257 -24.25 19.82 -19.42
CA THR A 257 -24.95 19.46 -20.65
C THR A 257 -24.07 19.90 -21.81
N ALA A 258 -23.63 18.96 -22.67
CA ALA A 258 -22.99 19.31 -23.91
C ALA A 258 -23.98 20.18 -24.71
N GLN A 259 -23.74 21.49 -24.79
CA GLN A 259 -24.43 22.31 -25.74
C GLN A 259 -24.14 21.71 -27.11
N ASN A 260 -25.16 21.18 -27.79
CA ASN A 260 -25.12 20.89 -29.17
C ASN A 260 -24.94 22.24 -29.88
N ASP A 261 -23.68 22.63 -30.10
CA ASP A 261 -23.34 23.65 -31.09
C ASP A 261 -23.69 23.06 -32.43
N GLY A 262 -24.96 23.26 -32.79
CA GLY A 262 -25.48 22.98 -34.13
C GLY A 262 -24.78 23.88 -35.14
N CYS A 263 -24.00 23.25 -36.04
CA CYS A 263 -23.73 23.79 -37.36
C CYS A 263 -24.87 23.46 -38.29
#